data_ad6382b99f3288c59a0947d4cd871669
#
_entry.id   ad6382b99f3288c59a0947d4cd871669
#
_cell.length_a   1.000
_cell.length_b   1.000
_cell.length_c   1.000
_cell.angle_alpha   90.00
_cell.angle_beta   90.00
_cell.angle_gamma   90.00
#
_symmetry.space_group_name_H-M   'P 1'
#
loop_
_entity.id
_entity.type
_entity.pdbx_description
1 polymer ?
#
loop_
_entity_poly.entity_id
_entity_poly.type
_entity_poly.pdbx_seq_one_letter_code
_entity_poly.pdbx_strand_id
1 'polypeptide(L)'
;MDKMNNIITTDITEKELHPVSGMLMLIINIVGILFSMLLCVISPLMFYGAAGGLGVVIGVLLLVLFCIMFAGLKVVNPNEALVLTLFGKYHGTIKSAGFFFVNPFCTAFNPTAGALQEETSQDLGEALKKGKTVKSSSKTRGRKVSTKTMTLNNAQQKVNDVDGNPVIIGSVVIWKVADPTKAVFNVENYFEYLSTQCDSIIRNSARMYPYDTMRDDDSEMTLRGSS
;
A
#
# COMPACT_ATOMS: atom_id res chain seq x y z
N MET A 1 -13.60 -35.76 -1.80
CA MET A 1 -12.80 -34.80 -1.01
C MET A 1 -12.39 -33.54 -1.80
N ASP A 2 -13.11 -33.21 -2.89
CA ASP A 2 -12.70 -32.20 -3.86
C ASP A 2 -13.59 -30.93 -3.90
N LYS A 3 -14.35 -30.68 -2.85
CA LYS A 3 -15.28 -29.52 -2.81
C LYS A 3 -14.90 -28.40 -1.84
N MET A 4 -13.74 -28.47 -1.20
CA MET A 4 -13.35 -27.46 -0.21
C MET A 4 -12.27 -26.47 -0.68
N ASN A 5 -11.83 -26.55 -1.93
CA ASN A 5 -10.79 -25.67 -2.49
C ASN A 5 -11.32 -24.57 -3.41
N ASN A 6 -12.61 -24.33 -3.44
CA ASN A 6 -13.19 -23.17 -4.14
C ASN A 6 -13.42 -22.00 -3.16
N ILE A 7 -12.42 -21.68 -2.36
CA ILE A 7 -12.30 -20.32 -1.83
C ILE A 7 -12.10 -19.47 -3.08
N ILE A 8 -13.07 -18.62 -3.36
CA ILE A 8 -13.09 -17.68 -4.47
C ILE A 8 -11.91 -16.72 -4.28
N THR A 9 -10.71 -17.17 -4.58
CA THR A 9 -9.61 -16.30 -4.90
C THR A 9 -9.97 -15.76 -6.28
N THR A 10 -10.65 -14.63 -6.31
CA THR A 10 -10.71 -13.80 -7.52
C THR A 10 -9.26 -13.53 -7.86
N ASP A 11 -8.69 -14.31 -8.77
CA ASP A 11 -7.31 -14.13 -9.23
C ASP A 11 -7.30 -12.80 -10.01
N ILE A 12 -7.12 -11.72 -9.26
CA ILE A 12 -7.07 -10.38 -9.81
C ILE A 12 -5.72 -10.27 -10.52
N THR A 13 -5.76 -10.47 -11.83
CA THR A 13 -4.58 -10.27 -12.68
C THR A 13 -4.17 -8.81 -12.61
N GLU A 14 -2.90 -8.56 -12.37
CA GLU A 14 -2.36 -7.22 -12.30
C GLU A 14 -2.48 -6.53 -13.67
N LYS A 15 -3.11 -5.36 -13.67
CA LYS A 15 -3.22 -4.48 -14.84
C LYS A 15 -2.33 -3.25 -14.60
N GLU A 16 -1.19 -3.20 -15.28
CA GLU A 16 -0.35 -2.00 -15.25
C GLU A 16 -1.01 -0.87 -16.03
N LEU A 17 -1.14 0.28 -15.38
CA LEU A 17 -1.62 1.50 -16.00
C LEU A 17 -0.45 2.38 -16.41
N HIS A 18 -0.51 2.90 -17.63
CA HIS A 18 0.37 3.93 -18.15
C HIS A 18 -0.43 5.24 -18.28
N PRO A 19 -0.66 5.95 -17.18
CA PRO A 19 -1.46 7.16 -17.20
C PRO A 19 -0.74 8.30 -17.90
N VAL A 20 -1.51 9.29 -18.34
CA VAL A 20 -0.99 10.49 -19.01
C VAL A 20 -0.11 11.28 -18.04
N SER A 21 0.91 11.97 -18.57
CA SER A 21 1.80 12.80 -17.76
C SER A 21 1.01 13.87 -17.00
N GLY A 22 1.17 13.91 -15.68
CA GLY A 22 0.48 14.85 -14.81
C GLY A 22 0.89 16.30 -15.08
N MET A 23 2.12 16.54 -15.57
CA MET A 23 2.62 17.90 -15.87
C MET A 23 1.80 18.55 -16.99
N LEU A 24 1.54 17.81 -18.08
CA LEU A 24 0.74 18.30 -19.19
C LEU A 24 -0.69 18.60 -18.73
N MET A 25 -1.29 17.69 -17.97
CA MET A 25 -2.65 17.86 -17.45
C MET A 25 -2.75 18.99 -16.42
N LEU A 26 -1.71 19.23 -15.64
CA LEU A 26 -1.64 20.35 -14.71
C LEU A 26 -1.67 21.68 -15.48
N ILE A 27 -0.87 21.82 -16.54
CA ILE A 27 -0.87 23.03 -17.38
C ILE A 27 -2.25 23.24 -18.00
N ILE A 28 -2.86 22.20 -18.57
CA ILE A 28 -4.21 22.28 -19.15
C ILE A 28 -5.22 22.74 -18.09
N ASN A 29 -5.15 22.18 -16.88
CA ASN A 29 -6.05 22.57 -15.80
C ASN A 29 -5.89 24.04 -15.38
N ILE A 30 -4.66 24.52 -15.23
CA ILE A 30 -4.40 25.91 -14.87
C ILE A 30 -4.92 26.86 -15.95
N VAL A 31 -4.61 26.58 -17.22
CA VAL A 31 -5.09 27.40 -18.36
C VAL A 31 -6.62 27.35 -18.44
N GLY A 32 -7.23 26.17 -18.22
CA GLY A 32 -8.67 26.00 -18.21
C GLY A 32 -9.37 26.80 -17.10
N ILE A 33 -8.80 26.83 -15.88
CA ILE A 33 -9.32 27.63 -14.76
C ILE A 33 -9.24 29.12 -15.10
N LEU A 34 -8.09 29.58 -15.61
CA LEU A 34 -7.91 30.99 -15.99
C LEU A 34 -8.90 31.39 -17.11
N PHE A 35 -9.06 30.53 -18.11
CA PHE A 35 -10.02 30.76 -19.18
C PHE A 35 -11.47 30.79 -18.69
N SER A 36 -11.85 29.87 -17.80
CA SER A 36 -13.16 29.84 -17.15
C SER A 36 -13.44 31.12 -16.33
N MET A 37 -12.43 31.59 -15.59
CA MET A 37 -12.54 32.82 -14.80
C MET A 37 -12.68 34.06 -15.69
N LEU A 38 -11.92 34.09 -16.80
CA LEU A 38 -12.02 35.14 -17.80
C LEU A 38 -13.43 35.19 -18.45
N LEU A 39 -13.97 34.02 -18.76
CA LEU A 39 -15.31 33.86 -19.33
C LEU A 39 -16.40 34.40 -18.38
N CYS A 40 -16.30 34.13 -17.08
CA CYS A 40 -17.22 34.64 -16.07
C CYS A 40 -17.21 36.19 -15.99
N VAL A 41 -16.05 36.81 -16.21
CA VAL A 41 -15.90 38.27 -16.13
C VAL A 41 -16.31 38.96 -17.44
N ILE A 42 -15.90 38.41 -18.60
CA ILE A 42 -16.13 39.06 -19.90
C ILE A 42 -17.59 38.89 -20.37
N SER A 43 -18.20 37.74 -20.07
CA SER A 43 -19.56 37.42 -20.56
C SER A 43 -20.59 38.51 -20.20
N PRO A 44 -20.72 38.97 -18.94
CA PRO A 44 -21.71 39.99 -18.58
C PRO A 44 -21.32 41.38 -19.10
N LEU A 45 -20.03 41.65 -19.37
CA LEU A 45 -19.57 42.92 -19.92
C LEU A 45 -19.88 43.08 -21.41
N MET A 46 -19.74 41.97 -22.20
CA MET A 46 -19.89 41.98 -23.63
C MET A 46 -21.33 41.71 -24.12
N PHE A 47 -22.08 40.89 -23.37
CA PHE A 47 -23.43 40.45 -23.76
C PHE A 47 -24.45 40.89 -22.72
N TYR A 48 -25.32 41.85 -23.08
CA TYR A 48 -26.44 42.29 -22.24
C TYR A 48 -27.61 41.26 -22.29
N GLY A 49 -28.25 41.04 -21.17
CA GLY A 49 -29.45 40.19 -21.11
C GLY A 49 -29.16 38.70 -20.95
N ALA A 50 -30.03 37.84 -21.52
CA ALA A 50 -30.00 36.39 -21.33
C ALA A 50 -28.71 35.72 -21.83
N ALA A 51 -28.08 36.27 -22.87
CA ALA A 51 -26.84 35.72 -23.43
C ALA A 51 -25.64 35.91 -22.50
N GLY A 52 -25.55 37.03 -21.79
CA GLY A 52 -24.53 37.26 -20.77
C GLY A 52 -24.69 36.32 -19.59
N GLY A 53 -25.92 36.07 -19.13
CA GLY A 53 -26.24 35.11 -18.08
C GLY A 53 -25.84 33.68 -18.44
N LEU A 54 -26.11 33.23 -19.66
CA LEU A 54 -25.69 31.92 -20.12
C LEU A 54 -24.17 31.74 -20.11
N GLY A 55 -23.41 32.76 -20.54
CA GLY A 55 -21.96 32.70 -20.51
C GLY A 55 -21.36 32.57 -19.09
N VAL A 56 -21.97 33.25 -18.11
CA VAL A 56 -21.58 33.10 -16.70
C VAL A 56 -21.86 31.67 -16.20
N VAL A 57 -23.02 31.11 -16.51
CA VAL A 57 -23.38 29.73 -16.10
C VAL A 57 -22.39 28.72 -16.69
N ILE A 58 -22.04 28.85 -17.99
CA ILE A 58 -21.06 27.99 -18.65
C ILE A 58 -19.68 28.15 -17.99
N GLY A 59 -19.26 29.38 -17.70
CA GLY A 59 -17.99 29.65 -17.02
C GLY A 59 -17.89 29.00 -15.65
N VAL A 60 -18.95 29.09 -14.86
CA VAL A 60 -19.01 28.44 -13.52
C VAL A 60 -18.97 26.91 -13.65
N LEU A 61 -19.71 26.32 -14.61
CA LEU A 61 -19.69 24.87 -14.85
C LEU A 61 -18.28 24.38 -15.25
N LEU A 62 -17.60 25.10 -16.14
CA LEU A 62 -16.24 24.79 -16.54
C LEU A 62 -15.26 24.89 -15.36
N LEU A 63 -15.41 25.92 -14.52
CA LEU A 63 -14.57 26.11 -13.34
C LEU A 63 -14.71 24.92 -12.38
N VAL A 64 -15.93 24.50 -12.08
CA VAL A 64 -16.19 23.32 -11.23
C VAL A 64 -15.60 22.05 -11.86
N LEU A 65 -15.73 21.88 -13.17
CA LEU A 65 -15.17 20.71 -13.89
C LEU A 65 -13.64 20.67 -13.75
N PHE A 66 -12.93 21.79 -13.96
CA PHE A 66 -11.47 21.85 -13.81
C PHE A 66 -11.02 21.64 -12.35
N CYS A 67 -11.77 22.15 -11.38
CA CYS A 67 -11.50 21.86 -9.97
C CYS A 67 -11.61 20.36 -9.64
N ILE A 68 -12.59 19.67 -10.18
CA ILE A 68 -12.72 18.20 -10.01
C ILE A 68 -11.56 17.48 -10.70
N MET A 69 -11.15 17.91 -11.89
CA MET A 69 -10.00 17.34 -12.60
C MET A 69 -8.69 17.46 -11.82
N PHE A 70 -8.53 18.48 -10.99
CA PHE A 70 -7.35 18.65 -10.13
C PHE A 70 -7.17 17.50 -9.13
N ALA A 71 -8.27 16.89 -8.65
CA ALA A 71 -8.24 15.73 -7.75
C ALA A 71 -7.62 14.48 -8.39
N GLY A 72 -7.58 14.40 -9.73
CA GLY A 72 -6.97 13.30 -10.48
C GLY A 72 -5.45 13.31 -10.52
N LEU A 73 -4.78 14.38 -10.09
CA LEU A 73 -3.33 14.47 -10.09
C LEU A 73 -2.73 13.66 -8.93
N LYS A 74 -1.88 12.68 -9.25
CA LYS A 74 -1.24 11.78 -8.28
C LYS A 74 0.27 11.74 -8.49
N VAL A 75 1.01 11.75 -7.39
CA VAL A 75 2.47 11.60 -7.39
C VAL A 75 2.81 10.20 -6.91
N VAL A 76 3.65 9.48 -7.64
CA VAL A 76 4.18 8.17 -7.27
C VAL A 76 5.69 8.30 -7.11
N ASN A 77 6.22 7.98 -5.93
CA ASN A 77 7.65 8.05 -5.67
C ASN A 77 8.36 6.80 -6.17
N PRO A 78 9.69 6.84 -6.37
CA PRO A 78 10.46 5.65 -6.72
C PRO A 78 10.30 4.54 -5.67
N ASN A 79 10.15 3.30 -6.15
CA ASN A 79 9.92 2.11 -5.32
C ASN A 79 8.63 2.18 -4.47
N GLU A 80 7.61 2.85 -4.98
CA GLU A 80 6.24 2.83 -4.48
C GLU A 80 5.30 2.44 -5.62
N ALA A 81 4.27 1.69 -5.29
CA ALA A 81 3.20 1.36 -6.21
C ALA A 81 1.87 1.93 -5.70
N LEU A 82 1.04 2.36 -6.63
CA LEU A 82 -0.28 2.91 -6.35
C LEU A 82 -1.34 1.98 -6.93
N VAL A 83 -2.04 1.25 -6.06
CA VAL A 83 -3.17 0.40 -6.44
C VAL A 83 -4.43 1.24 -6.43
N LEU A 84 -5.11 1.31 -7.58
CA LEU A 84 -6.25 2.18 -7.81
C LEU A 84 -7.54 1.36 -7.92
N THR A 85 -8.56 1.84 -7.20
CA THR A 85 -9.93 1.33 -7.30
C THR A 85 -10.85 2.44 -7.78
N LEU A 86 -11.79 2.09 -8.64
CA LEU A 86 -12.85 2.97 -9.13
C LEU A 86 -14.20 2.40 -8.68
N PHE A 87 -14.89 3.12 -7.80
CA PHE A 87 -16.18 2.69 -7.21
C PHE A 87 -16.13 1.25 -6.66
N GLY A 88 -15.03 0.90 -5.95
CA GLY A 88 -14.86 -0.42 -5.34
C GLY A 88 -14.36 -1.51 -6.29
N LYS A 89 -14.26 -1.26 -7.60
CA LYS A 89 -13.67 -2.21 -8.55
C LYS A 89 -12.19 -1.89 -8.80
N TYR A 90 -11.37 -2.92 -8.94
CA TYR A 90 -9.97 -2.74 -9.32
C TYR A 90 -9.88 -2.09 -10.71
N HIS A 91 -9.18 -0.97 -10.77
CA HIS A 91 -8.98 -0.20 -12.01
C HIS A 91 -7.61 -0.49 -12.63
N GLY A 92 -6.58 -0.59 -11.79
CA GLY A 92 -5.21 -0.89 -12.19
C GLY A 92 -4.18 -0.39 -11.21
N THR A 93 -2.91 -0.71 -11.47
CA THR A 93 -1.76 -0.40 -10.60
C THR A 93 -0.74 0.41 -11.37
N ILE A 94 -0.22 1.47 -10.74
CA ILE A 94 0.87 2.29 -11.27
C ILE A 94 2.13 1.95 -10.48
N LYS A 95 3.14 1.42 -11.17
CA LYS A 95 4.46 1.08 -10.59
C LYS A 95 5.54 2.10 -10.96
N SER A 96 5.35 2.82 -12.06
CA SER A 96 6.30 3.83 -12.51
C SER A 96 6.32 5.03 -11.57
N ALA A 97 7.52 5.51 -11.25
CA ALA A 97 7.68 6.75 -10.49
C ALA A 97 7.41 7.96 -11.39
N GLY A 98 6.70 8.93 -10.87
CA GLY A 98 6.42 10.16 -11.59
C GLY A 98 5.19 10.90 -11.11
N PHE A 99 4.83 11.92 -11.88
CA PHE A 99 3.63 12.71 -11.69
C PHE A 99 2.64 12.37 -12.81
N PHE A 100 1.48 11.86 -12.42
CA PHE A 100 0.51 11.31 -13.35
C PHE A 100 -0.89 11.87 -13.11
N PHE A 101 -1.65 11.92 -14.19
CA PHE A 101 -3.08 12.19 -14.13
C PHE A 101 -3.86 10.87 -14.26
N VAL A 102 -4.72 10.63 -13.29
CA VAL A 102 -5.62 9.49 -13.23
C VAL A 102 -7.05 10.02 -13.10
N ASN A 103 -8.03 9.19 -13.41
CA ASN A 103 -9.43 9.55 -13.22
C ASN A 103 -9.64 10.10 -11.78
N PRO A 104 -10.22 11.30 -11.60
CA PRO A 104 -10.41 11.93 -10.30
C PRO A 104 -11.23 11.09 -9.31
N PHE A 105 -12.08 10.20 -9.80
CA PHE A 105 -12.89 9.30 -8.99
C PHE A 105 -12.14 8.04 -8.53
N CYS A 106 -10.90 7.82 -9.00
CA CYS A 106 -10.07 6.72 -8.54
C CYS A 106 -9.49 7.01 -7.15
N THR A 107 -9.69 6.06 -6.25
CA THR A 107 -9.10 6.09 -4.91
C THR A 107 -7.94 5.12 -4.81
N ALA A 108 -6.88 5.51 -4.10
CA ALA A 108 -5.80 4.61 -3.75
C ALA A 108 -6.25 3.70 -2.61
N PHE A 109 -6.04 2.40 -2.76
CA PHE A 109 -6.45 1.39 -1.79
C PHE A 109 -5.23 0.64 -1.24
N ASN A 110 -5.08 0.62 0.09
CA ASN A 110 -4.08 -0.16 0.80
C ASN A 110 -4.60 -0.46 2.21
N PRO A 111 -5.15 -1.64 2.48
CA PRO A 111 -5.73 -1.99 3.77
C PRO A 111 -4.69 -2.04 4.89
N THR A 112 -3.49 -2.53 4.60
CA THR A 112 -2.38 -2.61 5.58
C THR A 112 -1.98 -1.23 6.13
N ALA A 113 -2.18 -0.14 5.38
CA ALA A 113 -1.90 1.21 5.87
C ALA A 113 -2.83 1.63 7.02
N GLY A 114 -4.08 1.15 7.02
CA GLY A 114 -5.04 1.36 8.11
C GLY A 114 -4.63 0.64 9.39
N ALA A 115 -4.30 -0.64 9.29
CA ALA A 115 -3.89 -1.46 10.44
C ALA A 115 -2.66 -0.88 11.16
N LEU A 116 -1.66 -0.42 10.41
CA LEU A 116 -0.46 0.22 10.98
C LEU A 116 -0.74 1.58 11.65
N GLN A 117 -1.81 2.28 11.26
CA GLN A 117 -2.20 3.53 11.91
C GLN A 117 -2.90 3.29 13.25
N GLU A 118 -3.67 2.22 13.37
CA GLU A 118 -4.34 1.84 14.61
C GLU A 118 -3.32 1.43 15.70
N GLU A 119 -2.35 0.59 15.37
CA GLU A 119 -1.26 0.21 16.27
C GLU A 119 -0.46 1.43 16.76
N THR A 120 -0.10 2.33 15.85
CA THR A 120 0.64 3.56 16.18
C THR A 120 -0.18 4.50 17.06
N SER A 121 -1.50 4.55 16.90
CA SER A 121 -2.38 5.39 17.70
C SER A 121 -2.55 4.86 19.12
N GLN A 122 -2.55 3.55 19.31
CA GLN A 122 -2.58 2.91 20.63
C GLN A 122 -1.27 3.12 21.38
N ASP A 123 -0.13 2.90 20.74
CA ASP A 123 1.20 3.14 21.30
C ASP A 123 1.42 4.61 21.70
N LEU A 124 0.95 5.56 20.86
CA LEU A 124 1.00 6.99 21.20
C LEU A 124 0.13 7.34 22.39
N GLY A 125 -1.05 6.73 22.52
CA GLY A 125 -1.94 6.92 23.67
C GLY A 125 -1.31 6.44 24.99
N GLU A 126 -0.64 5.31 24.99
CA GLU A 126 0.08 4.79 26.17
C GLU A 126 1.38 5.57 26.48
N ALA A 127 2.11 5.99 25.45
CA ALA A 127 3.34 6.77 25.61
C ALA A 127 3.07 8.18 26.15
N LEU A 128 1.97 8.83 25.74
CA LEU A 128 1.52 10.11 26.29
C LEU A 128 1.15 9.99 27.78
N LYS A 129 0.55 8.86 28.19
CA LYS A 129 0.26 8.59 29.61
C LYS A 129 1.54 8.36 30.44
N LYS A 130 2.64 7.92 29.84
CA LYS A 130 3.92 7.65 30.52
C LYS A 130 4.95 8.79 30.39
N GLY A 131 4.61 9.93 29.79
CA GLY A 131 5.50 11.11 29.68
C GLY A 131 6.79 10.87 28.86
N LYS A 132 6.85 9.83 28.06
CA LYS A 132 7.97 9.57 27.15
C LYS A 132 7.75 10.25 25.81
N THR A 133 8.65 11.15 25.44
CA THR A 133 8.73 11.70 24.08
C THR A 133 9.14 10.59 23.12
N VAL A 134 8.17 9.89 22.58
CA VAL A 134 8.40 8.96 21.47
C VAL A 134 8.60 9.82 20.22
N LYS A 135 9.82 9.90 19.71
CA LYS A 135 10.07 10.33 18.35
C LYS A 135 9.47 9.29 17.42
N SER A 136 8.17 9.39 17.22
CA SER A 136 7.45 8.61 16.23
C SER A 136 7.97 9.03 14.85
N SER A 137 8.93 8.31 14.35
CA SER A 137 9.19 8.26 12.90
C SER A 137 8.17 7.36 12.22
N SER A 138 6.91 7.46 12.61
CA SER A 138 5.82 6.91 11.83
C SER A 138 5.77 7.71 10.51
N LYS A 139 6.64 7.34 9.61
CA LYS A 139 6.47 7.63 8.20
C LYS A 139 5.07 7.14 7.90
N THR A 140 4.10 8.06 7.86
CA THR A 140 2.74 7.81 7.44
C THR A 140 2.85 7.06 6.12
N ARG A 141 2.83 5.73 6.19
CA ARG A 141 2.74 4.88 5.00
C ARG A 141 1.37 5.17 4.44
N GLY A 142 1.31 6.16 3.56
CA GLY A 142 0.09 6.57 2.90
C GLY A 142 -0.52 5.38 2.15
N ARG A 143 -1.62 5.58 1.50
CA ARG A 143 -2.36 4.57 0.70
C ARG A 143 -1.54 3.94 -0.43
N LYS A 144 -0.22 4.14 -0.45
CA LYS A 144 0.74 3.58 -1.40
C LYS A 144 1.40 2.33 -0.84
N VAL A 145 1.71 1.38 -1.69
CA VAL A 145 2.42 0.14 -1.34
C VAL A 145 3.91 0.34 -1.59
N SER A 146 4.74 0.11 -0.58
CA SER A 146 6.20 0.15 -0.75
C SER A 146 6.68 -1.14 -1.41
N THR A 147 7.46 -1.01 -2.47
CA THR A 147 8.15 -2.12 -3.14
C THR A 147 9.62 -2.20 -2.76
N LYS A 148 10.04 -1.39 -1.77
CA LYS A 148 11.40 -1.44 -1.21
C LYS A 148 11.60 -2.74 -0.44
N THR A 149 12.84 -3.15 -0.34
CA THR A 149 13.22 -4.23 0.59
C THR A 149 12.96 -3.76 2.03
N MET A 150 12.29 -4.60 2.79
CA MET A 150 11.91 -4.36 4.18
C MET A 150 12.42 -5.49 5.04
N THR A 151 12.67 -5.20 6.31
CA THR A 151 13.11 -6.18 7.31
C THR A 151 12.01 -6.35 8.33
N LEU A 152 11.61 -7.59 8.57
CA LEU A 152 10.74 -8.00 9.65
C LEU A 152 11.59 -8.71 10.71
N ASN A 153 11.66 -8.12 11.89
CA ASN A 153 12.29 -8.76 13.06
C ASN A 153 11.19 -9.48 13.82
N ASN A 154 11.16 -10.80 13.67
CA ASN A 154 10.15 -11.63 14.32
C ASN A 154 10.54 -11.92 15.77
N ALA A 155 9.56 -11.93 16.67
CA ALA A 155 9.81 -12.18 18.09
C ALA A 155 10.42 -13.57 18.31
N GLN A 156 11.25 -13.70 19.34
CA GLN A 156 11.78 -14.99 19.75
C GLN A 156 10.64 -15.90 20.23
N GLN A 157 10.62 -17.13 19.72
CA GLN A 157 9.64 -18.12 20.13
C GLN A 157 10.32 -19.37 20.70
N LYS A 158 9.68 -19.98 21.69
CA LYS A 158 10.11 -21.24 22.28
C LYS A 158 9.46 -22.37 21.47
N VAL A 159 10.26 -23.24 20.89
CA VAL A 159 9.84 -24.40 20.08
C VAL A 159 10.57 -25.63 20.59
N ASN A 160 10.01 -26.81 20.37
CA ASN A 160 10.69 -28.07 20.68
C ASN A 160 11.29 -28.63 19.38
N ASP A 161 12.51 -29.16 19.49
CA ASP A 161 13.17 -29.91 18.42
C ASP A 161 12.55 -31.32 18.25
N VAL A 162 13.13 -32.14 17.37
CA VAL A 162 12.66 -33.51 17.13
C VAL A 162 12.77 -34.41 18.38
N ASP A 163 13.77 -34.15 19.23
CA ASP A 163 14.02 -34.91 20.47
C ASP A 163 13.18 -34.40 21.66
N GLY A 164 12.41 -33.31 21.47
CA GLY A 164 11.59 -32.68 22.49
C GLY A 164 12.32 -31.65 23.34
N ASN A 165 13.55 -31.29 23.00
CA ASN A 165 14.31 -30.26 23.73
C ASN A 165 13.75 -28.87 23.41
N PRO A 166 13.52 -28.01 24.41
CA PRO A 166 13.05 -26.66 24.19
C PRO A 166 14.17 -25.75 23.68
N VAL A 167 13.98 -25.16 22.49
CA VAL A 167 14.91 -24.25 21.84
C VAL A 167 14.24 -22.89 21.68
N ILE A 168 14.98 -21.79 21.87
CA ILE A 168 14.50 -20.43 21.62
C ILE A 168 15.10 -19.97 20.30
N ILE A 169 14.23 -19.69 19.33
CA ILE A 169 14.62 -19.27 17.98
C ILE A 169 14.04 -17.89 17.71
N GLY A 170 14.90 -16.96 17.27
CA GLY A 170 14.52 -15.68 16.70
C GLY A 170 14.87 -15.63 15.22
N SER A 171 14.08 -14.93 14.44
CA SER A 171 14.31 -14.80 12.99
C SER A 171 14.20 -13.37 12.51
N VAL A 172 15.02 -13.05 11.51
CA VAL A 172 14.95 -11.79 10.77
C VAL A 172 14.67 -12.11 9.32
N VAL A 173 13.57 -11.60 8.82
CA VAL A 173 13.11 -11.84 7.45
C VAL A 173 13.32 -10.61 6.60
N ILE A 174 14.08 -10.75 5.53
CA ILE A 174 14.29 -9.69 4.52
C ILE A 174 13.36 -10.01 3.34
N TRP A 175 12.46 -9.10 3.02
CA TRP A 175 11.43 -9.32 2.02
C TRP A 175 11.08 -8.05 1.25
N LYS A 176 10.39 -8.20 0.14
CA LYS A 176 9.85 -7.10 -0.67
C LYS A 176 8.53 -7.50 -1.32
N VAL A 177 7.66 -6.53 -1.59
CA VAL A 177 6.44 -6.75 -2.35
C VAL A 177 6.79 -6.83 -3.83
N ALA A 178 6.57 -7.99 -4.44
CA ALA A 178 6.77 -8.21 -5.87
C ALA A 178 5.52 -7.79 -6.67
N ASP A 179 4.34 -8.19 -6.20
CA ASP A 179 3.04 -7.89 -6.81
C ASP A 179 2.18 -7.08 -5.83
N PRO A 180 2.14 -5.75 -6.01
CA PRO A 180 1.35 -4.88 -5.13
C PRO A 180 -0.14 -5.16 -5.16
N THR A 181 -0.67 -5.61 -6.31
CA THR A 181 -2.10 -5.90 -6.48
C THR A 181 -2.51 -7.09 -5.62
N LYS A 182 -1.76 -8.19 -5.71
CA LYS A 182 -2.02 -9.38 -4.88
C LYS A 182 -1.82 -9.09 -3.40
N ALA A 183 -0.81 -8.32 -3.04
CA ALA A 183 -0.55 -7.96 -1.65
C ALA A 183 -1.70 -7.16 -1.02
N VAL A 184 -2.41 -6.34 -1.80
CA VAL A 184 -3.49 -5.47 -1.32
C VAL A 184 -4.85 -6.17 -1.29
N PHE A 185 -5.13 -7.05 -2.27
CA PHE A 185 -6.45 -7.65 -2.39
C PHE A 185 -6.57 -9.04 -1.79
N ASN A 186 -5.46 -9.78 -1.69
CA ASN A 186 -5.48 -11.14 -1.16
C ASN A 186 -5.13 -11.20 0.34
N VAL A 187 -4.53 -10.15 0.89
CA VAL A 187 -4.08 -10.12 2.28
C VAL A 187 -4.48 -8.79 2.91
N GLU A 188 -5.14 -8.83 4.07
CA GLU A 188 -5.56 -7.64 4.80
C GLU A 188 -4.36 -6.91 5.43
N ASN A 189 -3.51 -7.66 6.13
CA ASN A 189 -2.27 -7.15 6.72
C ASN A 189 -1.10 -8.07 6.36
N TYR A 190 -0.32 -7.69 5.36
CA TYR A 190 0.77 -8.52 4.87
C TYR A 190 1.95 -8.60 5.85
N PHE A 191 2.11 -7.67 6.81
CA PHE A 191 3.13 -7.78 7.86
C PHE A 191 2.77 -8.87 8.85
N GLU A 192 1.55 -8.87 9.35
CA GLU A 192 1.04 -9.87 10.28
C GLU A 192 0.99 -11.26 9.63
N TYR A 193 0.56 -11.31 8.37
CA TYR A 193 0.59 -12.54 7.58
C TYR A 193 2.00 -13.12 7.49
N LEU A 194 3.01 -12.30 7.16
CA LEU A 194 4.40 -12.75 7.09
C LEU A 194 4.92 -13.22 8.44
N SER A 195 4.64 -12.49 9.52
CA SER A 195 5.06 -12.87 10.88
C SER A 195 4.49 -14.23 11.27
N THR A 196 3.19 -14.43 11.05
CA THR A 196 2.51 -15.70 11.35
C THR A 196 3.05 -16.85 10.51
N GLN A 197 3.32 -16.63 9.22
CA GLN A 197 3.92 -17.65 8.35
C GLN A 197 5.35 -17.98 8.77
N CYS A 198 6.15 -16.99 9.15
CA CYS A 198 7.50 -17.22 9.67
C CYS A 198 7.48 -18.05 10.94
N ASP A 199 6.58 -17.76 11.88
CA ASP A 199 6.41 -18.55 13.10
C ASP A 199 6.04 -20.01 12.82
N SER A 200 5.13 -20.19 11.88
CA SER A 200 4.71 -21.54 11.46
C SER A 200 5.87 -22.32 10.83
N ILE A 201 6.64 -21.68 9.93
CA ILE A 201 7.79 -22.31 9.27
C ILE A 201 8.86 -22.68 10.29
N ILE A 202 9.23 -21.77 11.19
CA ILE A 202 10.24 -22.00 12.23
C ILE A 202 9.84 -23.19 13.10
N ARG A 203 8.57 -23.21 13.53
CA ARG A 203 8.05 -24.31 14.36
C ARG A 203 8.05 -25.65 13.64
N ASN A 204 7.71 -25.66 12.36
CA ASN A 204 7.74 -26.87 11.54
C ASN A 204 9.18 -27.33 11.30
N SER A 205 10.10 -26.41 10.97
CA SER A 205 11.51 -26.74 10.75
C SER A 205 12.19 -27.27 12.01
N ALA A 206 11.91 -26.64 13.16
CA ALA A 206 12.47 -27.09 14.44
C ALA A 206 12.06 -28.53 14.81
N ARG A 207 10.84 -28.93 14.45
CA ARG A 207 10.36 -30.30 14.70
C ARG A 207 10.98 -31.37 13.79
N MET A 208 11.61 -30.96 12.69
CA MET A 208 12.21 -31.90 11.73
C MET A 208 13.67 -32.22 12.05
N TYR A 209 14.37 -31.36 12.78
CA TYR A 209 15.80 -31.47 13.00
C TYR A 209 16.13 -31.43 14.49
N PRO A 210 17.10 -32.28 14.95
CA PRO A 210 17.63 -32.17 16.32
C PRO A 210 18.42 -30.86 16.48
N TYR A 211 18.43 -30.34 17.70
CA TYR A 211 19.23 -29.16 18.00
C TYR A 211 20.73 -29.41 17.82
N ASP A 212 21.20 -30.55 18.33
CA ASP A 212 22.60 -31.00 18.24
C ASP A 212 22.62 -32.52 18.19
N THR A 213 23.56 -33.12 17.44
CA THR A 213 23.76 -34.56 17.43
C THR A 213 24.88 -34.92 18.42
N MET A 214 24.60 -35.81 19.37
CA MET A 214 25.62 -36.35 20.29
C MET A 214 26.50 -37.42 19.60
N ARG A 215 26.29 -37.70 18.32
CA ARG A 215 27.07 -38.67 17.56
C ARG A 215 28.08 -37.90 16.67
N ASP A 216 29.30 -38.36 16.66
CA ASP A 216 30.38 -37.89 15.73
C ASP A 216 30.06 -38.14 14.23
N ASP A 217 28.81 -38.32 13.91
CA ASP A 217 28.36 -38.55 12.54
C ASP A 217 27.99 -37.20 11.91
N ASP A 218 28.94 -36.58 11.20
CA ASP A 218 28.83 -35.29 10.49
C ASP A 218 27.78 -35.31 9.37
N SER A 219 27.00 -36.36 9.21
CA SER A 219 26.04 -36.53 8.11
C SER A 219 24.62 -36.04 8.44
N GLU A 220 24.26 -35.81 9.69
CA GLU A 220 22.92 -35.36 10.07
C GLU A 220 22.83 -33.82 10.15
N MET A 221 21.82 -33.25 9.46
CA MET A 221 21.53 -31.83 9.57
C MET A 221 20.99 -31.49 10.95
N THR A 222 21.60 -30.51 11.64
CA THR A 222 21.19 -30.04 12.96
C THR A 222 20.77 -28.57 12.92
N LEU A 223 19.93 -28.12 13.87
CA LEU A 223 19.53 -26.72 14.00
C LEU A 223 20.70 -25.80 14.38
N ARG A 224 21.70 -26.32 15.07
CA ARG A 224 22.90 -25.59 15.46
C ARG A 224 23.81 -25.31 14.26
N GLY A 225 23.63 -26.00 13.17
CA GLY A 225 24.44 -25.93 11.95
C GLY A 225 25.60 -26.91 12.00
N SER A 226 25.64 -27.84 11.06
CA SER A 226 26.86 -28.58 10.76
C SER A 226 27.84 -27.62 10.12
N SER A 227 28.97 -27.39 10.75
CA SER A 227 30.10 -26.62 10.22
C SER A 227 30.75 -27.31 9.03
#